data_928b52fed6a9db62a286d7ecebefddbf
#
_entry.id   928b52fed6a9db62a286d7ecebefddbf
#
_cell.length_a   1.000
_cell.length_b   1.000
_cell.length_c   1.000
_cell.angle_alpha   90.00
_cell.angle_beta   90.00
_cell.angle_gamma   90.00
#
_symmetry.space_group_name_H-M   'P 1'
#
loop_
_entity.id
_entity.type
_entity.pdbx_description
1 polymer ?
#
loop_
_entity_poly.entity_id
_entity_poly.type
_entity_poly.pdbx_seq_one_letter_code
_entity_poly.pdbx_strand_id
1 'polypeptide(L)'
;MDLHLRHSAPTDEERAAVDSLLGAPASAWDGGERGSMYDAHVAHGGREARERRHLLLPALEALQARVGWISETGLEYVCARLELPPADAWGVATFYALLSTTPRAPRVLHVCDDIACRCKGAAQLIAELERTVGPPHGHGPGGDHVEVRPGDAVWMRSPCLGLCDRAPAAFLQHAGPSPDERSIGALTAATAKTLLGGRDAPAQTGLTTDIPQRGDASLVLLKRVGVVDPGDIAAYRTSGGFSALRRAIEIGADAVIREVIDSKLMGRGGAAFPTGKKWE
;
A
#
# COMPACT_ATOMS: atom_id res chain seq x y z
N MET A 1 1.44 -6.80 -23.10
CA MET A 1 0.00 -6.73 -22.79
C MET A 1 -0.63 -5.79 -23.79
N ASP A 2 -1.68 -6.23 -24.45
CA ASP A 2 -2.49 -5.38 -25.31
C ASP A 2 -3.46 -4.60 -24.40
N LEU A 3 -3.24 -3.29 -24.26
CA LEU A 3 -4.06 -2.40 -23.43
C LEU A 3 -5.41 -2.04 -24.09
N HIS A 4 -5.78 -2.71 -25.15
CA HIS A 4 -7.12 -2.58 -25.70
C HIS A 4 -8.10 -3.27 -24.74
N LEU A 5 -9.14 -2.54 -24.34
CA LEU A 5 -10.22 -3.10 -23.52
C LEU A 5 -10.78 -4.34 -24.25
N ARG A 6 -10.36 -5.50 -23.82
CA ARG A 6 -11.00 -6.75 -24.24
C ARG A 6 -12.27 -6.84 -23.41
N HIS A 7 -13.42 -6.97 -24.04
CA HIS A 7 -14.72 -7.08 -23.39
C HIS A 7 -14.90 -8.39 -22.59
N SER A 8 -13.85 -8.84 -21.90
CA SER A 8 -13.89 -9.98 -21.00
C SER A 8 -14.43 -9.51 -19.65
N ALA A 9 -15.50 -10.13 -19.19
CA ALA A 9 -16.09 -9.78 -17.90
C ALA A 9 -15.17 -10.23 -16.77
N PRO A 10 -14.99 -9.41 -15.70
CA PRO A 10 -14.31 -9.84 -14.51
C PRO A 10 -15.06 -11.00 -13.83
N THR A 11 -14.35 -11.84 -13.11
CA THR A 11 -14.95 -12.91 -12.33
C THR A 11 -15.78 -12.33 -11.17
N ASP A 12 -16.68 -13.13 -10.61
CA ASP A 12 -17.47 -12.71 -9.44
C ASP A 12 -16.60 -12.39 -8.23
N GLU A 13 -15.45 -13.07 -8.09
CA GLU A 13 -14.48 -12.80 -7.04
C GLU A 13 -13.77 -11.45 -7.22
N GLU A 14 -13.39 -11.12 -8.44
CA GLU A 14 -12.79 -9.84 -8.79
C GLU A 14 -13.78 -8.69 -8.56
N ARG A 15 -15.03 -8.86 -9.00
CA ARG A 15 -16.11 -7.89 -8.72
C ARG A 15 -16.28 -7.67 -7.23
N ALA A 16 -16.48 -8.76 -6.48
CA ALA A 16 -16.73 -8.69 -5.05
C ALA A 16 -15.58 -8.00 -4.30
N ALA A 17 -14.32 -8.25 -4.71
CA ALA A 17 -13.17 -7.61 -4.12
C ALA A 17 -13.19 -6.09 -4.30
N VAL A 18 -13.42 -5.61 -5.52
CA VAL A 18 -13.46 -4.18 -5.83
C VAL A 18 -14.70 -3.53 -5.23
N ASP A 19 -15.86 -4.17 -5.33
CA ASP A 19 -17.12 -3.64 -4.83
C ASP A 19 -17.19 -3.56 -3.30
N SER A 20 -16.45 -4.43 -2.60
CA SER A 20 -16.33 -4.33 -1.14
C SER A 20 -15.70 -3.00 -0.69
N LEU A 21 -14.80 -2.44 -1.51
CA LEU A 21 -14.15 -1.17 -1.24
C LEU A 21 -14.95 0.02 -1.79
N LEU A 22 -15.45 -0.09 -3.04
CA LEU A 22 -16.05 1.02 -3.76
C LEU A 22 -17.56 1.12 -3.62
N GLY A 23 -18.21 0.13 -2.98
CA GLY A 23 -19.65 -0.05 -2.99
C GLY A 23 -20.12 -0.71 -4.29
N ALA A 24 -21.40 -1.07 -4.38
CA ALA A 24 -21.99 -1.58 -5.62
C ALA A 24 -21.98 -0.51 -6.71
N PRO A 25 -21.81 -0.89 -8.00
CA PRO A 25 -21.89 0.07 -9.10
C PRO A 25 -23.30 0.67 -9.19
N ALA A 26 -23.37 1.99 -9.29
CA ALA A 26 -24.67 2.71 -9.37
C ALA A 26 -25.28 2.62 -10.77
N SER A 27 -24.48 2.38 -11.80
CA SER A 27 -24.91 2.34 -13.21
C SER A 27 -24.04 1.37 -14.04
N ALA A 28 -24.46 1.15 -15.29
CA ALA A 28 -23.67 0.40 -16.26
C ALA A 28 -22.32 1.05 -16.58
N TRP A 29 -22.20 2.35 -16.42
CA TRP A 29 -20.95 3.11 -16.60
C TRP A 29 -19.96 2.87 -15.48
N ASP A 30 -20.46 2.62 -14.29
CA ASP A 30 -19.65 2.27 -13.12
C ASP A 30 -19.29 0.76 -13.08
N GLY A 31 -19.47 0.04 -14.18
CA GLY A 31 -19.17 -1.39 -14.26
C GLY A 31 -20.33 -2.32 -13.91
N GLY A 32 -21.56 -1.80 -13.71
CA GLY A 32 -22.76 -2.60 -13.54
C GLY A 32 -23.30 -3.15 -14.87
N GLU A 33 -24.43 -3.85 -14.82
CA GLU A 33 -25.11 -4.36 -16.03
C GLU A 33 -25.65 -3.21 -16.89
N ARG A 34 -25.47 -3.28 -18.21
CA ARG A 34 -26.00 -2.28 -19.13
C ARG A 34 -27.50 -2.45 -19.28
N GLY A 35 -28.28 -1.54 -18.68
CA GLY A 35 -29.74 -1.60 -18.68
C GLY A 35 -30.42 -1.03 -19.91
N SER A 36 -29.76 -0.16 -20.71
CA SER A 36 -30.36 0.44 -21.89
C SER A 36 -29.34 0.93 -22.92
N MET A 37 -29.80 1.10 -24.16
CA MET A 37 -29.00 1.66 -25.26
C MET A 37 -28.61 3.13 -25.00
N TYR A 38 -29.29 3.83 -24.12
CA TYR A 38 -28.96 5.22 -23.74
C TYR A 38 -27.69 5.31 -22.90
N ASP A 39 -27.38 4.28 -22.10
CA ASP A 39 -26.16 4.23 -21.29
C ASP A 39 -24.89 4.21 -22.15
N ALA A 40 -25.00 3.87 -23.43
CA ALA A 40 -23.86 3.81 -24.34
C ALA A 40 -23.43 5.19 -24.89
N HIS A 41 -24.20 6.23 -24.67
CA HIS A 41 -23.97 7.55 -25.27
C HIS A 41 -23.75 8.69 -24.28
N VAL A 42 -23.86 8.43 -22.98
CA VAL A 42 -23.63 9.44 -21.94
C VAL A 42 -22.16 9.39 -21.53
N ALA A 43 -21.45 10.47 -21.74
CA ALA A 43 -20.08 10.60 -21.22
C ALA A 43 -20.17 10.88 -19.71
N HIS A 44 -19.72 9.92 -18.92
CA HIS A 44 -19.44 10.12 -17.51
C HIS A 44 -17.98 10.55 -17.35
N GLY A 45 -17.71 11.30 -16.33
CA GLY A 45 -16.37 11.76 -16.04
C GLY A 45 -16.36 13.23 -15.58
N GLY A 46 -15.20 13.76 -15.43
CA GLY A 46 -15.02 15.13 -14.99
C GLY A 46 -14.44 15.19 -13.58
N ARG A 47 -14.95 16.10 -12.76
CA ARG A 47 -14.37 16.40 -11.45
C ARG A 47 -14.55 15.24 -10.46
N GLU A 48 -15.72 14.64 -10.40
CA GLU A 48 -16.05 13.55 -9.48
C GLU A 48 -15.21 12.30 -9.74
N ALA A 49 -15.04 11.91 -11.01
CA ALA A 49 -14.17 10.80 -11.37
C ALA A 49 -12.71 11.03 -10.93
N ARG A 50 -12.21 12.27 -11.11
CA ARG A 50 -10.86 12.63 -10.67
C ARG A 50 -10.70 12.62 -9.15
N GLU A 51 -11.74 12.97 -8.42
CA GLU A 51 -11.74 12.96 -6.95
C GLU A 51 -11.64 11.53 -6.39
N ARG A 52 -12.09 10.51 -7.13
CA ARG A 52 -11.99 9.09 -6.75
C ARG A 52 -10.66 8.43 -7.14
N ARG A 53 -9.79 9.12 -7.88
CA ARG A 53 -8.50 8.57 -8.38
C ARG A 53 -7.59 8.07 -7.25
N HIS A 54 -7.66 8.63 -6.07
CA HIS A 54 -6.92 8.20 -4.88
C HIS A 54 -7.28 6.77 -4.42
N LEU A 55 -8.41 6.22 -4.87
CA LEU A 55 -8.86 4.85 -4.55
C LEU A 55 -8.23 3.80 -5.47
N LEU A 56 -7.43 4.18 -6.49
CA LEU A 56 -6.83 3.23 -7.43
C LEU A 56 -5.94 2.21 -6.72
N LEU A 57 -4.98 2.66 -5.92
CA LEU A 57 -4.07 1.75 -5.21
C LEU A 57 -4.83 0.85 -4.21
N PRO A 58 -5.71 1.36 -3.35
CA PRO A 58 -6.57 0.51 -2.51
C PRO A 58 -7.40 -0.51 -3.28
N ALA A 59 -7.93 -0.17 -4.47
CA ALA A 59 -8.72 -1.10 -5.27
C ALA A 59 -7.85 -2.23 -5.86
N LEU A 60 -6.62 -1.91 -6.31
CA LEU A 60 -5.66 -2.90 -6.78
C LEU A 60 -5.20 -3.82 -5.63
N GLU A 61 -5.00 -3.28 -4.44
CA GLU A 61 -4.67 -4.06 -3.24
C GLU A 61 -5.81 -4.99 -2.85
N ALA A 62 -7.06 -4.52 -2.83
CA ALA A 62 -8.24 -5.34 -2.53
C ALA A 62 -8.41 -6.48 -3.54
N LEU A 63 -8.22 -6.19 -4.83
CA LEU A 63 -8.24 -7.18 -5.90
C LEU A 63 -7.17 -8.26 -5.67
N GLN A 64 -5.92 -7.84 -5.46
CA GLN A 64 -4.81 -8.76 -5.23
C GLN A 64 -4.97 -9.58 -3.94
N ALA A 65 -5.43 -8.95 -2.86
CA ALA A 65 -5.68 -9.65 -1.59
C ALA A 65 -6.73 -10.76 -1.75
N ARG A 66 -7.69 -10.59 -2.64
CA ARG A 66 -8.72 -11.60 -2.90
C ARG A 66 -8.26 -12.69 -3.86
N VAL A 67 -7.65 -12.30 -5.00
CA VAL A 67 -7.36 -13.19 -6.14
C VAL A 67 -5.90 -13.66 -6.16
N GLY A 68 -5.00 -12.93 -5.49
CA GLY A 68 -3.57 -13.21 -5.44
C GLY A 68 -2.74 -12.41 -6.43
N TRP A 69 -3.35 -11.85 -7.45
CA TRP A 69 -2.70 -11.03 -8.49
C TRP A 69 -3.72 -10.13 -9.17
N ILE A 70 -3.24 -9.17 -9.94
CA ILE A 70 -4.06 -8.23 -10.70
C ILE A 70 -4.20 -8.76 -12.13
N SER A 71 -5.33 -9.37 -12.42
CA SER A 71 -5.67 -9.87 -13.75
C SER A 71 -6.01 -8.73 -14.72
N GLU A 72 -5.98 -9.00 -16.03
CA GLU A 72 -6.42 -8.01 -17.02
C GLU A 72 -7.88 -7.62 -16.81
N THR A 73 -8.76 -8.59 -16.58
CA THR A 73 -10.20 -8.37 -16.34
C THR A 73 -10.48 -7.61 -15.05
N GLY A 74 -9.76 -7.93 -13.98
CA GLY A 74 -9.83 -7.20 -12.71
C GLY A 74 -9.34 -5.76 -12.85
N LEU A 75 -8.21 -5.54 -13.58
CA LEU A 75 -7.70 -4.21 -13.86
C LEU A 75 -8.70 -3.37 -14.68
N GLU A 76 -9.27 -3.95 -15.73
CA GLU A 76 -10.30 -3.29 -16.55
C GLU A 76 -11.51 -2.92 -15.70
N TYR A 77 -11.94 -3.80 -14.80
CA TYR A 77 -13.04 -3.51 -13.88
C TYR A 77 -12.73 -2.35 -12.95
N VAL A 78 -11.54 -2.31 -12.35
CA VAL A 78 -11.09 -1.17 -11.53
C VAL A 78 -11.08 0.12 -12.35
N CYS A 79 -10.60 0.07 -13.60
CA CYS A 79 -10.61 1.22 -14.50
C CYS A 79 -12.04 1.73 -14.78
N ALA A 80 -12.97 0.82 -15.06
CA ALA A 80 -14.37 1.18 -15.29
C ALA A 80 -15.01 1.80 -14.03
N ARG A 81 -14.76 1.21 -12.84
CA ARG A 81 -15.31 1.66 -11.57
C ARG A 81 -14.78 3.04 -11.14
N LEU A 82 -13.56 3.39 -11.49
CA LEU A 82 -12.91 4.65 -11.14
C LEU A 82 -12.82 5.64 -12.31
N GLU A 83 -13.34 5.28 -13.49
CA GLU A 83 -13.26 6.06 -14.73
C GLU A 83 -11.80 6.47 -15.06
N LEU A 84 -10.87 5.52 -14.95
CA LEU A 84 -9.45 5.75 -15.17
C LEU A 84 -8.99 5.10 -16.49
N PRO A 85 -8.05 5.75 -17.21
CA PRO A 85 -7.40 5.11 -18.36
C PRO A 85 -6.65 3.83 -17.94
N PRO A 86 -6.78 2.72 -18.69
CA PRO A 86 -6.05 1.48 -18.38
C PRO A 86 -4.53 1.66 -18.26
N ALA A 87 -3.94 2.56 -19.06
CA ALA A 87 -2.50 2.86 -18.99
C ALA A 87 -2.08 3.43 -17.62
N ASP A 88 -2.92 4.27 -16.99
CA ASP A 88 -2.65 4.84 -15.68
C ASP A 88 -2.70 3.74 -14.60
N ALA A 89 -3.72 2.90 -14.63
CA ALA A 89 -3.87 1.79 -13.69
C ALA A 89 -2.75 0.74 -13.87
N TRP A 90 -2.39 0.43 -15.11
CA TRP A 90 -1.27 -0.45 -15.43
C TRP A 90 0.06 0.10 -14.91
N GLY A 91 0.31 1.40 -15.11
CA GLY A 91 1.49 2.07 -14.59
C GLY A 91 1.61 1.94 -13.06
N VAL A 92 0.50 2.06 -12.33
CA VAL A 92 0.47 1.87 -10.87
C VAL A 92 0.68 0.40 -10.52
N ALA A 93 -0.03 -0.54 -11.16
CA ALA A 93 0.05 -1.97 -10.88
C ALA A 93 1.47 -2.54 -11.09
N THR A 94 2.22 -2.01 -12.07
CA THR A 94 3.59 -2.45 -12.38
C THR A 94 4.67 -1.68 -11.63
N PHE A 95 4.34 -0.53 -11.04
CA PHE A 95 5.30 0.28 -10.28
C PHE A 95 5.57 -0.28 -8.88
N TYR A 96 4.55 -0.75 -8.19
CA TYR A 96 4.68 -1.20 -6.80
C TYR A 96 5.15 -2.67 -6.73
N ALA A 97 6.28 -2.90 -6.09
CA ALA A 97 6.92 -4.22 -6.00
C ALA A 97 6.09 -5.30 -5.25
N LEU A 98 5.12 -4.89 -4.44
CA LEU A 98 4.22 -5.81 -3.73
C LEU A 98 3.00 -6.22 -4.57
N LEU A 99 2.73 -5.51 -5.67
CA LEU A 99 1.68 -5.86 -6.62
C LEU A 99 2.21 -6.80 -7.70
N SER A 100 1.35 -7.67 -8.22
CA SER A 100 1.68 -8.60 -9.30
C SER A 100 0.64 -8.56 -10.41
N THR A 101 1.10 -8.39 -11.63
CA THR A 101 0.26 -8.47 -12.84
C THR A 101 0.36 -9.84 -13.53
N THR A 102 1.01 -10.80 -12.89
CA THR A 102 1.10 -12.19 -13.33
C THR A 102 0.60 -13.12 -12.23
N PRO A 103 -0.02 -14.27 -12.59
CA PRO A 103 -0.42 -15.27 -11.62
C PRO A 103 0.73 -15.65 -10.70
N ARG A 104 0.47 -15.75 -9.40
CA ARG A 104 1.44 -16.17 -8.40
C ARG A 104 0.77 -17.03 -7.33
N ALA A 105 1.56 -17.69 -6.50
CA ALA A 105 1.06 -18.46 -5.37
C ALA A 105 0.18 -17.59 -4.45
N PRO A 106 -0.88 -18.15 -3.87
CA PRO A 106 -1.74 -17.40 -2.96
C PRO A 106 -1.01 -16.92 -1.69
N ARG A 107 0.08 -17.61 -1.31
CA ARG A 107 0.91 -17.25 -0.17
C ARG A 107 2.28 -16.79 -0.65
N VAL A 108 2.61 -15.54 -0.41
CA VAL A 108 3.88 -14.93 -0.82
C VAL A 108 4.57 -14.31 0.38
N LEU A 109 5.82 -14.71 0.65
CA LEU A 109 6.68 -14.10 1.66
C LEU A 109 7.68 -13.18 0.97
N HIS A 110 7.50 -11.88 1.11
CA HIS A 110 8.43 -10.86 0.63
C HIS A 110 9.53 -10.66 1.66
N VAL A 111 10.77 -10.98 1.32
CA VAL A 111 11.95 -10.86 2.20
C VAL A 111 12.76 -9.63 1.80
N CYS A 112 12.89 -8.68 2.71
CA CYS A 112 13.60 -7.43 2.45
C CYS A 112 15.10 -7.69 2.20
N ASP A 113 15.60 -7.18 1.07
CA ASP A 113 17.00 -7.24 0.64
C ASP A 113 17.63 -5.84 0.52
N ASP A 114 17.17 -4.89 1.32
CA ASP A 114 17.66 -3.52 1.30
C ASP A 114 18.73 -3.27 2.38
N ILE A 115 19.38 -2.13 2.32
CA ILE A 115 20.60 -1.75 3.05
C ILE A 115 20.53 -2.11 4.54
N ALA A 116 19.50 -1.65 5.26
CA ALA A 116 19.39 -1.90 6.70
C ALA A 116 19.26 -3.41 7.02
N CYS A 117 18.48 -4.14 6.22
CA CYS A 117 18.34 -5.58 6.38
C CYS A 117 19.62 -6.32 6.05
N ARG A 118 20.35 -5.91 5.02
CA ARG A 118 21.69 -6.48 4.69
C ARG A 118 22.68 -6.28 5.82
N CYS A 119 22.74 -5.09 6.43
CA CYS A 119 23.57 -4.81 7.60
C CYS A 119 23.22 -5.68 8.83
N LYS A 120 22.01 -6.24 8.85
CA LYS A 120 21.48 -7.09 9.93
C LYS A 120 21.37 -8.56 9.55
N GLY A 121 22.08 -9.01 8.52
CA GLY A 121 22.20 -10.42 8.18
C GLY A 121 21.19 -10.93 7.14
N ALA A 122 20.49 -10.07 6.41
CA ALA A 122 19.54 -10.51 5.38
C ALA A 122 20.24 -11.31 4.26
N ALA A 123 21.49 -11.00 3.91
CA ALA A 123 22.22 -11.75 2.89
C ALA A 123 22.41 -13.22 3.29
N GLN A 124 22.78 -13.50 4.53
CA GLN A 124 22.95 -14.86 5.06
C GLN A 124 21.60 -15.59 5.15
N LEU A 125 20.54 -14.87 5.59
CA LEU A 125 19.18 -15.39 5.62
C LEU A 125 18.69 -15.79 4.23
N ILE A 126 18.88 -14.94 3.23
CA ILE A 126 18.50 -15.20 1.84
C ILE A 126 19.25 -16.42 1.29
N ALA A 127 20.57 -16.51 1.48
CA ALA A 127 21.36 -17.67 1.06
C ALA A 127 20.88 -18.97 1.75
N GLU A 128 20.48 -18.91 3.01
CA GLU A 128 19.89 -20.06 3.71
C GLU A 128 18.52 -20.45 3.12
N LEU A 129 17.67 -19.49 2.78
CA LEU A 129 16.39 -19.76 2.14
C LEU A 129 16.59 -20.38 0.76
N GLU A 130 17.48 -19.84 -0.06
CA GLU A 130 17.82 -20.39 -1.38
C GLU A 130 18.27 -21.87 -1.27
N ARG A 131 19.11 -22.18 -0.29
CA ARG A 131 19.60 -23.54 -0.08
C ARG A 131 18.54 -24.52 0.45
N THR A 132 17.57 -24.06 1.24
CA THR A 132 16.65 -24.92 2.03
C THR A 132 15.21 -24.90 1.58
N VAL A 133 14.79 -23.86 0.90
CA VAL A 133 13.44 -23.69 0.36
C VAL A 133 13.46 -23.69 -1.18
N GLY A 134 14.54 -23.18 -1.78
CA GLY A 134 14.69 -23.00 -3.21
C GLY A 134 14.88 -21.53 -3.60
N PRO A 135 15.10 -21.25 -4.88
CA PRO A 135 15.32 -19.89 -5.37
C PRO A 135 14.12 -18.98 -5.12
N PRO A 136 14.33 -17.65 -4.99
CA PRO A 136 13.24 -16.69 -4.92
C PRO A 136 12.48 -16.65 -6.24
N HIS A 137 11.16 -16.46 -6.18
CA HIS A 137 10.39 -16.14 -7.38
C HIS A 137 10.78 -14.77 -7.91
N GLY A 138 10.81 -14.62 -9.24
CA GLY A 138 11.11 -13.35 -9.90
C GLY A 138 9.94 -12.37 -9.84
N HIS A 139 10.25 -11.06 -9.88
CA HIS A 139 9.27 -10.00 -10.11
C HIS A 139 9.21 -9.70 -11.62
N GLY A 140 8.02 -9.54 -12.17
CA GLY A 140 7.81 -8.92 -13.47
C GLY A 140 7.28 -9.83 -14.60
N PRO A 141 6.91 -9.20 -15.73
CA PRO A 141 6.44 -9.90 -16.93
C PRO A 141 7.61 -10.64 -17.56
N GLY A 142 7.70 -11.94 -17.36
CA GLY A 142 8.78 -12.81 -17.85
C GLY A 142 9.46 -13.64 -16.76
N GLY A 143 9.06 -13.48 -15.50
CA GLY A 143 9.37 -14.47 -14.47
C GLY A 143 8.81 -15.82 -14.86
N ASP A 144 9.54 -16.91 -14.58
CA ASP A 144 9.13 -18.26 -14.95
C ASP A 144 7.66 -18.48 -14.58
N HIS A 145 6.84 -18.79 -15.58
CA HIS A 145 5.44 -19.18 -15.41
C HIS A 145 5.42 -20.51 -14.66
N VAL A 146 5.55 -20.45 -13.36
CA VAL A 146 5.38 -21.63 -12.53
C VAL A 146 3.89 -21.89 -12.43
N GLU A 147 3.50 -23.12 -12.75
CA GLU A 147 2.12 -23.57 -12.58
C GLU A 147 1.75 -23.44 -11.10
N VAL A 148 0.91 -22.46 -10.78
CA VAL A 148 0.50 -22.14 -9.40
C VAL A 148 -0.64 -23.05 -9.01
N ARG A 149 -0.49 -23.77 -7.90
CA ARG A 149 -1.53 -24.63 -7.34
C ARG A 149 -2.17 -24.01 -6.11
N PRO A 150 -3.45 -24.29 -5.84
CA PRO A 150 -4.04 -23.93 -4.57
C PRO A 150 -3.22 -24.50 -3.39
N GLY A 151 -2.82 -23.64 -2.47
CA GLY A 151 -1.98 -24.02 -1.33
C GLY A 151 -0.47 -23.81 -1.53
N ASP A 152 -0.01 -23.49 -2.73
CA ASP A 152 1.38 -23.15 -2.96
C ASP A 152 1.80 -21.92 -2.17
N ALA A 153 3.07 -21.90 -1.77
CA ALA A 153 3.70 -20.79 -1.11
C ALA A 153 5.07 -20.51 -1.76
N VAL A 154 5.35 -19.24 -1.97
CA VAL A 154 6.61 -18.79 -2.56
C VAL A 154 7.22 -17.69 -1.73
N TRP A 155 8.53 -17.48 -1.88
CA TRP A 155 9.17 -16.31 -1.34
C TRP A 155 9.83 -15.49 -2.45
N MET A 156 9.94 -14.18 -2.21
CA MET A 156 10.48 -13.22 -3.14
C MET A 156 11.41 -12.26 -2.42
N ARG A 157 12.42 -11.74 -3.11
CA ARG A 157 13.18 -10.60 -2.61
C ARG A 157 12.33 -9.34 -2.72
N SER A 158 12.48 -8.44 -1.79
CA SER A 158 11.71 -7.20 -1.75
C SER A 158 12.61 -6.00 -1.50
N PRO A 159 12.31 -4.83 -2.08
CA PRO A 159 12.85 -3.57 -1.61
C PRO A 159 12.44 -3.31 -0.15
N CYS A 160 12.87 -2.18 0.42
CA CYS A 160 12.61 -1.83 1.81
C CYS A 160 11.12 -1.89 2.16
N LEU A 161 10.80 -2.65 3.22
CA LEU A 161 9.45 -2.82 3.75
C LEU A 161 9.11 -1.82 4.88
N GLY A 162 9.98 -0.86 5.16
CA GLY A 162 9.76 0.15 6.20
C GLY A 162 10.01 -0.34 7.63
N LEU A 163 10.50 -1.56 7.85
CA LEU A 163 10.77 -2.17 9.16
C LEU A 163 12.27 -2.18 9.49
N CYS A 164 12.99 -1.11 9.16
CA CYS A 164 14.45 -1.07 9.28
C CYS A 164 14.96 -1.18 10.71
N ASP A 165 14.18 -0.75 11.69
CA ASP A 165 14.44 -0.90 13.13
C ASP A 165 14.34 -2.35 13.61
N ARG A 166 13.68 -3.21 12.84
CA ARG A 166 13.43 -4.64 13.14
C ARG A 166 14.01 -5.59 12.11
N ALA A 167 15.06 -5.13 11.43
CA ALA A 167 15.74 -5.91 10.41
C ALA A 167 16.39 -7.21 11.00
N PRO A 168 16.45 -8.32 10.24
CA PRO A 168 15.88 -8.50 8.90
C PRO A 168 14.34 -8.56 8.91
N ALA A 169 13.71 -8.04 7.85
CA ALA A 169 12.25 -7.91 7.79
C ALA A 169 11.64 -8.68 6.62
N ALA A 170 10.38 -9.08 6.79
CA ALA A 170 9.57 -9.64 5.72
C ALA A 170 8.12 -9.14 5.79
N PHE A 171 7.40 -9.33 4.70
CA PHE A 171 5.96 -9.11 4.61
C PHE A 171 5.31 -10.36 4.01
N LEU A 172 4.35 -10.92 4.71
CA LEU A 172 3.56 -12.05 4.25
C LEU A 172 2.27 -11.55 3.65
N GLN A 173 1.97 -11.97 2.42
CA GLN A 173 0.66 -11.83 1.80
C GLN A 173 0.04 -13.22 1.62
N HIS A 174 -1.19 -13.39 2.05
CA HIS A 174 -1.98 -14.59 1.82
C HIS A 174 -3.33 -14.19 1.24
N ALA A 175 -3.47 -14.43 -0.05
CA ALA A 175 -4.67 -14.10 -0.80
C ALA A 175 -5.77 -15.15 -0.61
N GLY A 176 -7.03 -14.73 -0.75
CA GLY A 176 -8.16 -15.62 -0.70
C GLY A 176 -9.43 -15.02 -0.10
N PRO A 177 -10.41 -15.84 0.25
CA PRO A 177 -11.67 -15.39 0.87
C PRO A 177 -11.50 -14.65 2.20
N SER A 178 -10.45 -14.99 2.94
CA SER A 178 -10.05 -14.32 4.18
C SER A 178 -8.58 -13.96 4.05
N PRO A 179 -8.27 -12.84 3.37
CA PRO A 179 -6.89 -12.44 3.13
C PRO A 179 -6.19 -12.12 4.45
N ASP A 180 -4.90 -12.45 4.52
CA ASP A 180 -4.08 -12.19 5.69
C ASP A 180 -2.76 -11.54 5.25
N GLU A 181 -2.47 -10.40 5.82
CA GLU A 181 -1.24 -9.65 5.56
C GLU A 181 -0.53 -9.35 6.87
N ARG A 182 0.75 -9.73 6.95
CA ARG A 182 1.53 -9.57 8.18
C ARG A 182 2.92 -9.03 7.92
N SER A 183 3.29 -8.01 8.68
CA SER A 183 4.66 -7.51 8.77
C SER A 183 5.44 -8.32 9.79
N ILE A 184 6.62 -8.79 9.43
CA ILE A 184 7.49 -9.63 10.25
C ILE A 184 8.84 -8.94 10.42
N GLY A 185 9.22 -8.63 11.66
CA GLY A 185 10.55 -8.16 12.00
C GLY A 185 11.41 -9.29 12.55
N ALA A 186 12.72 -9.07 12.69
CA ALA A 186 13.68 -10.05 13.18
C ALA A 186 13.51 -11.45 12.55
N LEU A 187 13.29 -11.46 11.22
CA LEU A 187 13.04 -12.69 10.47
C LEU A 187 14.20 -13.65 10.58
N THR A 188 13.90 -14.93 10.85
CA THR A 188 14.85 -16.04 10.80
C THR A 188 14.44 -17.03 9.70
N ALA A 189 15.37 -17.86 9.24
CA ALA A 189 15.05 -18.91 8.27
C ALA A 189 14.01 -19.91 8.82
N ALA A 190 14.04 -20.20 10.10
CA ALA A 190 13.05 -21.06 10.74
C ALA A 190 11.64 -20.43 10.70
N THR A 191 11.53 -19.16 11.04
CA THR A 191 10.26 -18.41 10.95
C THR A 191 9.75 -18.35 9.51
N ALA A 192 10.61 -18.04 8.54
CA ALA A 192 10.25 -18.03 7.13
C ALA A 192 9.69 -19.37 6.65
N LYS A 193 10.34 -20.48 6.98
CA LYS A 193 9.85 -21.83 6.64
C LYS A 193 8.51 -22.16 7.29
N THR A 194 8.31 -21.73 8.54
CA THR A 194 7.03 -21.91 9.26
C THR A 194 5.91 -21.17 8.53
N LEU A 195 6.13 -19.92 8.14
CA LEU A 195 5.17 -19.09 7.42
C LEU A 195 4.86 -19.66 6.02
N LEU A 196 5.89 -20.08 5.28
CA LEU A 196 5.72 -20.71 3.97
C LEU A 196 4.98 -22.05 4.09
N GLY A 197 5.17 -22.80 5.17
CA GLY A 197 4.46 -24.03 5.44
C GLY A 197 3.00 -23.83 5.89
N GLY A 198 2.46 -22.64 5.84
CA GLY A 198 1.06 -22.36 6.19
C GLY A 198 0.76 -22.38 7.69
N ARG A 199 1.79 -22.44 8.52
CA ARG A 199 1.65 -22.41 9.98
C ARG A 199 1.87 -20.99 10.50
N ASP A 200 1.21 -20.65 11.60
CA ASP A 200 1.45 -19.37 12.27
C ASP A 200 2.84 -19.36 12.88
N ALA A 201 3.58 -18.31 12.57
CA ALA A 201 4.76 -17.99 13.34
C ALA A 201 4.32 -17.54 14.74
N PRO A 202 5.15 -17.77 15.79
CA PRO A 202 4.88 -17.20 17.10
C PRO A 202 4.56 -15.73 16.95
N ALA A 203 3.47 -15.27 17.59
CA ALA A 203 3.08 -13.87 17.57
C ALA A 203 4.32 -13.04 17.96
N GLN A 204 4.80 -12.21 17.06
CA GLN A 204 5.85 -11.26 17.40
C GLN A 204 5.21 -10.22 18.31
N THR A 205 5.27 -10.47 19.62
CA THR A 205 4.95 -9.48 20.62
C THR A 205 5.84 -8.26 20.38
N GLY A 206 5.21 -7.12 20.07
CA GLY A 206 5.92 -5.86 19.98
C GLY A 206 6.10 -5.29 18.57
N LEU A 207 5.21 -5.58 17.61
CA LEU A 207 5.02 -4.69 16.46
C LEU A 207 4.28 -3.39 16.84
N THR A 208 4.25 -3.05 18.12
CA THR A 208 4.03 -1.67 18.48
C THR A 208 5.17 -0.87 17.89
N THR A 209 4.85 0.11 17.08
CA THR A 209 5.74 1.20 16.71
C THR A 209 6.21 1.89 18.00
N ASP A 210 7.09 1.24 18.74
CA ASP A 210 7.74 1.86 19.87
C ASP A 210 8.65 2.94 19.31
N ILE A 211 8.11 4.15 19.29
CA ILE A 211 8.91 5.32 19.00
C ILE A 211 9.89 5.42 20.14
N PRO A 212 11.21 5.39 19.85
CA PRO A 212 12.24 5.28 20.89
C PRO A 212 12.15 6.35 21.98
N GLN A 213 11.48 7.46 21.67
CA GLN A 213 11.36 8.62 22.56
C GLN A 213 9.94 8.75 23.14
N ARG A 214 9.08 7.74 22.97
CA ARG A 214 7.70 7.78 23.49
C ARG A 214 7.69 8.09 25.00
N GLY A 215 6.92 9.12 25.36
CA GLY A 215 6.77 9.53 26.75
C GLY A 215 7.87 10.47 27.28
N ASP A 216 8.85 10.83 26.49
CA ASP A 216 9.83 11.85 26.85
C ASP A 216 9.15 13.23 26.93
N ALA A 217 9.25 13.88 28.10
CA ALA A 217 8.64 15.19 28.36
C ALA A 217 9.21 16.32 27.49
N SER A 218 10.39 16.14 26.88
CA SER A 218 11.02 17.11 25.97
C SER A 218 10.41 17.09 24.56
N LEU A 219 9.58 16.12 24.21
CA LEU A 219 8.98 16.01 22.88
C LEU A 219 8.01 17.15 22.60
N VAL A 220 8.25 17.89 21.54
CA VAL A 220 7.37 18.96 21.05
C VAL A 220 6.51 18.46 19.89
N LEU A 221 7.14 18.03 18.79
CA LEU A 221 6.44 17.55 17.59
C LEU A 221 5.79 16.18 17.80
N LEU A 222 6.46 15.29 18.50
CA LEU A 222 6.04 13.90 18.71
C LEU A 222 5.28 13.67 20.02
N LYS A 223 4.95 14.72 20.77
CA LYS A 223 4.31 14.62 22.11
C LYS A 223 3.00 13.84 22.14
N ARG A 224 2.30 13.76 20.99
CA ARG A 224 1.02 13.03 20.87
C ARG A 224 1.20 11.56 20.52
N VAL A 225 2.38 11.16 20.09
CA VAL A 225 2.62 9.79 19.62
C VAL A 225 2.47 8.81 20.76
N GLY A 226 1.60 7.82 20.59
CA GLY A 226 1.25 6.83 21.59
C GLY A 226 0.41 7.36 22.76
N VAL A 227 -0.02 8.62 22.70
CA VAL A 227 -0.91 9.27 23.69
C VAL A 227 -2.29 9.53 23.11
N VAL A 228 -2.34 9.90 21.82
CA VAL A 228 -3.58 10.22 21.09
C VAL A 228 -3.76 9.18 19.98
N ASP A 229 -4.95 8.62 19.88
CA ASP A 229 -5.32 7.76 18.75
C ASP A 229 -5.38 8.61 17.47
N PRO A 230 -4.55 8.34 16.44
CA PRO A 230 -4.57 9.10 15.21
C PRO A 230 -5.86 8.91 14.39
N GLY A 231 -6.63 7.86 14.63
CA GLY A 231 -7.94 7.62 14.03
C GLY A 231 -9.10 8.36 14.73
N ASP A 232 -8.87 8.91 15.93
CA ASP A 232 -9.90 9.62 16.70
C ASP A 232 -9.75 11.14 16.60
N ILE A 233 -10.61 11.77 15.81
CA ILE A 233 -10.64 13.22 15.62
C ILE A 233 -11.06 13.97 16.90
N ALA A 234 -11.86 13.36 17.79
CA ALA A 234 -12.26 13.96 19.06
C ALA A 234 -11.07 14.01 20.04
N ALA A 235 -10.32 12.91 20.15
CA ALA A 235 -9.07 12.87 20.91
C ALA A 235 -8.03 13.87 20.37
N TYR A 236 -7.91 13.99 19.05
CA TYR A 236 -7.04 14.99 18.43
C TYR A 236 -7.45 16.44 18.80
N ARG A 237 -8.73 16.77 18.73
CA ARG A 237 -9.26 18.10 19.13
C ARG A 237 -9.00 18.39 20.61
N THR A 238 -9.27 17.42 21.48
CA THR A 238 -9.06 17.55 22.94
C THR A 238 -7.59 17.79 23.26
N SER A 239 -6.66 17.20 22.50
CA SER A 239 -5.22 17.41 22.63
C SER A 239 -4.70 18.72 22.02
N GLY A 240 -5.58 19.66 21.67
CA GLY A 240 -5.24 20.94 21.05
C GLY A 240 -5.10 20.89 19.52
N GLY A 241 -5.62 19.85 18.88
CA GLY A 241 -5.68 19.75 17.43
C GLY A 241 -6.47 20.90 16.80
N PHE A 242 -6.09 21.34 15.62
CA PHE A 242 -6.65 22.46 14.85
C PHE A 242 -6.53 23.86 15.51
N SER A 243 -5.92 23.99 16.69
CA SER A 243 -5.76 25.31 17.32
C SER A 243 -4.89 26.25 16.46
N ALA A 244 -3.80 25.75 15.90
CA ALA A 244 -2.95 26.51 14.98
C ALA A 244 -3.69 26.88 13.68
N LEU A 245 -4.52 25.99 13.12
CA LEU A 245 -5.34 26.28 11.95
C LEU A 245 -6.33 27.43 12.23
N ARG A 246 -7.03 27.36 13.35
CA ARG A 246 -7.94 28.44 13.79
C ARG A 246 -7.21 29.76 13.90
N ARG A 247 -6.03 29.75 14.56
CA ARG A 247 -5.20 30.95 14.68
C ARG A 247 -4.75 31.47 13.32
N ALA A 248 -4.35 30.61 12.39
CA ALA A 248 -3.95 30.99 11.04
C ALA A 248 -5.09 31.66 10.26
N ILE A 249 -6.31 31.15 10.39
CA ILE A 249 -7.50 31.77 9.77
C ILE A 249 -7.78 33.16 10.37
N GLU A 250 -7.60 33.32 11.68
CA GLU A 250 -7.83 34.59 12.40
C GLU A 250 -6.83 35.67 11.97
N ILE A 251 -5.54 35.34 11.84
CA ILE A 251 -4.49 36.31 11.55
C ILE A 251 -4.30 36.57 10.05
N GLY A 252 -4.79 35.69 9.18
CA GLY A 252 -4.69 35.79 7.73
C GLY A 252 -3.34 35.37 7.15
N ALA A 253 -3.32 35.20 5.83
CA ALA A 253 -2.18 34.61 5.10
C ALA A 253 -0.87 35.36 5.29
N ASP A 254 -0.89 36.68 5.15
CA ASP A 254 0.34 37.50 5.25
C ASP A 254 0.99 37.43 6.65
N ALA A 255 0.17 37.35 7.69
CA ALA A 255 0.68 37.22 9.04
C ALA A 255 1.24 35.81 9.29
N VAL A 256 0.61 34.77 8.73
CA VAL A 256 1.15 33.39 8.79
C VAL A 256 2.50 33.30 8.08
N ILE A 257 2.63 33.89 6.89
CA ILE A 257 3.91 33.91 6.14
C ILE A 257 4.99 34.62 6.96
N ARG A 258 4.68 35.76 7.59
CA ARG A 258 5.63 36.49 8.46
C ARG A 258 6.05 35.63 9.66
N GLU A 259 5.13 34.97 10.35
CA GLU A 259 5.44 34.06 11.44
C GLU A 259 6.43 32.95 11.00
N VAL A 260 6.22 32.37 9.81
CA VAL A 260 7.11 31.33 9.27
C VAL A 260 8.46 31.90 8.89
N ILE A 261 8.55 33.13 8.35
CA ILE A 261 9.81 33.81 8.06
C ILE A 261 10.58 34.08 9.36
N ASP A 262 9.90 34.67 10.35
CA ASP A 262 10.50 35.06 11.64
C ASP A 262 10.95 33.81 12.46
N SER A 263 10.28 32.68 12.32
CA SER A 263 10.70 31.41 12.91
C SER A 263 12.01 30.87 12.35
N LYS A 264 12.50 31.38 11.21
CA LYS A 264 13.67 30.90 10.48
C LYS A 264 13.62 29.41 10.15
N LEU A 265 12.42 28.87 9.98
CA LEU A 265 12.21 27.45 9.61
C LEU A 265 12.88 27.17 8.27
N MET A 266 13.77 26.19 8.26
CA MET A 266 14.48 25.74 7.08
C MET A 266 13.86 24.44 6.53
N GLY A 267 13.90 24.30 5.21
CA GLY A 267 13.54 23.03 4.55
C GLY A 267 14.46 21.90 5.01
N ARG A 268 13.93 20.68 5.04
CA ARG A 268 14.66 19.47 5.45
C ARG A 268 15.19 18.65 4.26
N GLY A 269 15.07 19.17 3.04
CA GLY A 269 15.77 18.64 1.86
C GLY A 269 17.23 19.08 1.82
N GLY A 270 18.02 18.57 0.87
CA GLY A 270 19.45 18.83 0.78
C GLY A 270 19.84 20.32 0.63
N ALA A 271 18.99 21.14 0.01
CA ALA A 271 19.21 22.57 -0.16
C ALA A 271 18.90 23.43 1.08
N ALA A 272 18.19 22.87 2.06
CA ALA A 272 17.76 23.59 3.28
C ALA A 272 17.18 24.99 3.02
N PHE A 273 16.38 25.15 1.96
CA PHE A 273 15.84 26.45 1.55
C PHE A 273 14.89 27.02 2.62
N PRO A 274 14.94 28.33 2.96
CA PRO A 274 14.06 28.93 3.97
C PRO A 274 12.58 28.77 3.62
N THR A 275 11.81 28.13 4.50
CA THR A 275 10.42 27.78 4.23
C THR A 275 9.54 29.01 4.02
N GLY A 276 9.70 30.05 4.84
CA GLY A 276 8.94 31.30 4.71
C GLY A 276 9.16 32.00 3.36
N LYS A 277 10.39 31.98 2.86
CA LYS A 277 10.71 32.51 1.52
C LYS A 277 10.08 31.72 0.37
N LYS A 278 9.79 30.46 0.60
CA LYS A 278 9.09 29.63 -0.38
C LYS A 278 7.58 29.89 -0.40
N TRP A 279 7.04 30.38 0.69
CA TRP A 279 5.62 30.69 0.83
C TRP A 279 5.27 32.12 0.39
N GLU A 280 6.23 33.02 0.43
CA GLU A 280 6.13 34.41 -0.07
C GLU A 280 5.99 34.46 -1.61
#